data_2d09e71cf288379ed3dfd25dbbb35509
#
_entry.id   2d09e71cf288379ed3dfd25dbbb35509
#
_cell.length_a   1.000
_cell.length_b   1.000
_cell.length_c   1.000
_cell.angle_alpha   90.00
_cell.angle_beta   90.00
_cell.angle_gamma   90.00
#
_symmetry.space_group_name_H-M   'P 1'
#
loop_
_entity.id
_entity.type
_entity.pdbx_description
1 polymer ?
#
loop_
_entity_poly.entity_id
_entity_poly.type
_entity_poly.pdbx_seq_one_letter_code
_entity_poly.pdbx_strand_id
1 'polypeptide(L)'
;MLLRYLSDAYKALRHTIPDSAVTDELDDIIEWLGELVRQTDSSLVDEWEKLAAGEDTATIAAEHASIEEEEPPAVTKNLRAFRVMVRNALFRRVELFADERDRALGALDEWCGWDADRWADAMDDYFDVYDDIYTDADARSPRLVSMDEDTAAHPGVWKVQQSFADPEDNFDFGIRAEVDLAASDEAGYPVLKILSVGEF
;
A
#
# COMPACT_ATOMS: atom_id res chain seq x y z
N MET A 1 20.25 -9.79 4.91
CA MET A 1 19.71 -11.16 4.82
C MET A 1 18.23 -11.16 4.43
N LEU A 2 17.39 -10.30 5.01
CA LEU A 2 15.95 -10.21 4.70
C LEU A 2 15.67 -9.84 3.23
N LEU A 3 16.35 -8.84 2.69
CA LEU A 3 16.17 -8.36 1.31
C LEU A 3 16.41 -9.47 0.27
N ARG A 4 17.42 -10.30 0.48
CA ARG A 4 17.69 -11.44 -0.40
C ARG A 4 16.54 -12.44 -0.44
N TYR A 5 15.91 -12.72 0.71
CA TYR A 5 14.73 -13.58 0.76
C TYR A 5 13.54 -12.97 0.03
N LEU A 6 13.31 -11.66 0.17
CA LEU A 6 12.23 -10.96 -0.53
C LEU A 6 12.47 -10.98 -2.05
N SER A 7 13.68 -10.72 -2.49
CA SER A 7 14.06 -10.79 -3.90
C SER A 7 13.92 -12.21 -4.48
N ASP A 8 14.36 -13.23 -3.73
CA ASP A 8 14.23 -14.62 -4.14
C ASP A 8 12.75 -15.06 -4.19
N ALA A 9 11.92 -14.60 -3.24
CA ALA A 9 10.47 -14.85 -3.24
C ALA A 9 9.78 -14.17 -4.43
N TYR A 10 10.09 -12.90 -4.72
CA TYR A 10 9.58 -12.18 -5.88
C TYR A 10 9.89 -12.92 -7.19
N LYS A 11 11.15 -13.33 -7.38
CA LYS A 11 11.60 -14.09 -8.56
C LYS A 11 10.87 -15.43 -8.67
N ALA A 12 10.74 -16.15 -7.57
CA ALA A 12 10.05 -17.45 -7.54
C ALA A 12 8.59 -17.30 -7.95
N LEU A 13 7.86 -16.36 -7.37
CA LEU A 13 6.45 -16.09 -7.69
C LEU A 13 6.26 -15.72 -9.16
N ARG A 14 7.11 -14.84 -9.68
CA ARG A 14 7.03 -14.38 -11.07
C ARG A 14 7.37 -15.47 -12.11
N HIS A 15 8.23 -16.44 -11.78
CA HIS A 15 8.69 -17.46 -12.71
C HIS A 15 7.97 -18.80 -12.61
N THR A 16 7.46 -19.16 -11.43
CA THR A 16 6.89 -20.49 -11.21
C THR A 16 5.39 -20.56 -11.42
N ILE A 17 4.71 -19.41 -11.38
CA ILE A 17 3.25 -19.38 -11.51
C ILE A 17 2.92 -19.04 -12.97
N PRO A 18 2.21 -19.93 -13.69
CA PRO A 18 1.74 -19.64 -15.05
C PRO A 18 0.72 -18.50 -15.02
N ASP A 19 0.70 -17.64 -16.07
CA ASP A 19 -0.23 -16.51 -16.18
C ASP A 19 -1.70 -16.91 -16.01
N SER A 20 -2.05 -18.13 -16.40
CA SER A 20 -3.41 -18.66 -16.26
C SER A 20 -3.82 -19.00 -14.81
N ALA A 21 -2.87 -19.04 -13.87
CA ALA A 21 -3.09 -19.35 -12.47
C ALA A 21 -2.88 -18.12 -11.56
N VAL A 22 -2.52 -16.97 -12.14
CA VAL A 22 -2.37 -15.71 -11.41
C VAL A 22 -3.76 -15.15 -11.16
N THR A 23 -4.14 -15.06 -9.87
CA THR A 23 -5.34 -14.33 -9.44
C THR A 23 -4.99 -12.85 -9.26
N ASP A 24 -5.99 -11.97 -9.27
CA ASP A 24 -5.77 -10.53 -9.02
C ASP A 24 -5.05 -10.28 -7.69
N GLU A 25 -5.40 -11.04 -6.63
CA GLU A 25 -4.77 -10.96 -5.32
C GLU A 25 -3.30 -11.39 -5.34
N LEU A 26 -3.00 -12.45 -6.08
CA LEU A 26 -1.62 -12.94 -6.21
C LEU A 26 -0.75 -11.98 -7.02
N ASP A 27 -1.32 -11.40 -8.07
CA ASP A 27 -0.65 -10.41 -8.88
C ASP A 27 -0.35 -9.13 -8.08
N ASP A 28 -1.30 -8.69 -7.24
CA ASP A 28 -1.10 -7.60 -6.30
C ASP A 28 0.06 -7.87 -5.31
N ILE A 29 0.16 -9.10 -4.79
CA ILE A 29 1.26 -9.50 -3.89
C ILE A 29 2.60 -9.47 -4.64
N ILE A 30 2.64 -9.96 -5.87
CA ILE A 30 3.85 -9.97 -6.70
C ILE A 30 4.32 -8.53 -6.96
N GLU A 31 3.41 -7.64 -7.37
CA GLU A 31 3.73 -6.23 -7.62
C GLU A 31 4.22 -5.52 -6.34
N TRP A 32 3.50 -5.71 -5.23
CA TRP A 32 3.92 -5.14 -3.95
C TRP A 32 5.31 -5.62 -3.52
N LEU A 33 5.58 -6.92 -3.65
CA LEU A 33 6.87 -7.49 -3.29
C LEU A 33 7.99 -6.94 -4.19
N GLY A 34 7.71 -6.80 -5.50
CA GLY A 34 8.62 -6.19 -6.45
C GLY A 34 8.96 -4.75 -6.09
N GLU A 35 7.93 -3.95 -5.74
CA GLU A 35 8.13 -2.56 -5.34
C GLU A 35 8.90 -2.43 -4.04
N LEU A 36 8.60 -3.26 -3.04
CA LEU A 36 9.33 -3.27 -1.78
C LEU A 36 10.83 -3.58 -1.97
N VAL A 37 11.14 -4.51 -2.87
CA VAL A 37 12.54 -4.85 -3.19
C VAL A 37 13.21 -3.70 -3.94
N ARG A 38 12.54 -3.03 -4.90
CA ARG A 38 13.05 -1.86 -5.63
C ARG A 38 13.35 -0.69 -4.71
N GLN A 39 12.46 -0.38 -3.76
CA GLN A 39 12.67 0.71 -2.79
C GLN A 39 13.86 0.47 -1.85
N THR A 40 14.21 -0.79 -1.62
CA THR A 40 15.31 -1.13 -0.70
C THR A 40 16.63 -1.31 -1.45
N ASP A 41 16.59 -1.87 -2.66
CA ASP A 41 17.76 -2.07 -3.54
C ASP A 41 17.28 -2.26 -4.99
N SER A 42 17.13 -1.16 -5.72
CA SER A 42 16.64 -1.16 -7.10
C SER A 42 17.57 -1.93 -8.04
N SER A 43 18.87 -1.92 -7.77
CA SER A 43 19.87 -2.49 -8.66
C SER A 43 19.69 -3.99 -8.91
N LEU A 44 19.30 -4.75 -7.88
CA LEU A 44 19.14 -6.21 -7.98
C LEU A 44 17.92 -6.65 -8.80
N VAL A 45 16.81 -5.90 -8.73
CA VAL A 45 15.60 -6.24 -9.49
C VAL A 45 15.74 -5.80 -10.94
N ASP A 46 16.26 -4.60 -11.16
CA ASP A 46 16.46 -4.05 -12.50
C ASP A 46 17.46 -4.87 -13.30
N GLU A 47 18.58 -5.31 -12.67
CA GLU A 47 19.56 -6.20 -13.28
C GLU A 47 18.94 -7.55 -13.65
N TRP A 48 18.12 -8.12 -12.79
CA TRP A 48 17.47 -9.37 -13.06
C TRP A 48 16.41 -9.26 -14.17
N GLU A 49 15.60 -8.19 -14.20
CA GLU A 49 14.60 -7.97 -15.24
C GLU A 49 15.24 -7.77 -16.61
N LYS A 50 16.37 -7.05 -16.69
CA LYS A 50 17.18 -6.91 -17.91
C LYS A 50 17.76 -8.25 -18.37
N LEU A 51 18.29 -9.06 -17.46
CA LEU A 51 18.77 -10.41 -17.75
C LEU A 51 17.64 -11.34 -18.23
N ALA A 52 16.46 -11.26 -17.63
CA ALA A 52 15.30 -12.03 -18.03
C ALA A 52 14.77 -11.60 -19.42
N ALA A 53 14.94 -10.32 -19.79
CA ALA A 53 14.65 -9.81 -21.12
C ALA A 53 15.69 -10.21 -22.19
N GLY A 54 16.80 -10.84 -21.81
CA GLY A 54 17.86 -11.33 -22.71
C GLY A 54 18.91 -10.28 -23.06
N GLU A 55 19.09 -9.25 -22.24
CA GLU A 55 20.15 -8.26 -22.40
C GLU A 55 21.51 -8.77 -21.93
N ASP A 56 22.57 -8.40 -22.62
CA ASP A 56 23.92 -8.85 -22.31
C ASP A 56 24.47 -8.19 -21.02
N THR A 57 25.08 -9.00 -20.16
CA THR A 57 25.68 -8.58 -18.87
C THR A 57 26.70 -7.44 -19.01
N ALA A 58 27.35 -7.31 -20.17
CA ALA A 58 28.33 -6.25 -20.44
C ALA A 58 27.67 -4.89 -20.63
N THR A 59 26.46 -4.84 -21.18
CA THR A 59 25.65 -3.62 -21.36
C THR A 59 25.13 -3.11 -20.02
N ILE A 60 24.67 -4.04 -19.19
CA ILE A 60 24.18 -3.76 -17.82
C ILE A 60 25.31 -3.13 -16.97
N ALA A 61 26.52 -3.72 -17.02
CA ALA A 61 27.67 -3.19 -16.26
C ALA A 61 28.14 -1.81 -16.73
N ALA A 62 27.97 -1.49 -18.00
CA ALA A 62 28.32 -0.15 -18.55
C ALA A 62 27.30 0.92 -18.14
N GLU A 63 26.02 0.57 -18.05
CA GLU A 63 24.96 1.47 -17.58
C GLU A 63 25.09 1.78 -16.08
N HIS A 64 25.45 0.79 -15.26
CA HIS A 64 25.72 1.01 -13.82
C HIS A 64 26.88 1.96 -13.53
N ALA A 65 27.84 2.07 -14.45
CA ALA A 65 28.97 3.00 -14.31
C ALA A 65 28.63 4.46 -14.64
N SER A 66 27.45 4.72 -15.23
CA SER A 66 26.97 6.04 -15.65
C SER A 66 25.80 6.56 -14.83
N ILE A 67 25.41 5.88 -13.75
CA ILE A 67 24.34 6.34 -12.85
C ILE A 67 24.89 7.54 -12.06
N GLU A 68 24.72 8.74 -12.60
CA GLU A 68 24.54 9.95 -11.81
C GLU A 68 23.30 9.74 -10.94
N GLU A 69 23.28 10.24 -9.72
CA GLU A 69 22.20 10.14 -8.75
C GLU A 69 20.84 10.50 -9.40
N GLU A 70 20.20 9.55 -10.08
CA GLU A 70 18.81 9.72 -10.49
C GLU A 70 17.95 9.65 -9.21
N GLU A 71 17.21 10.71 -8.97
CA GLU A 71 16.15 10.69 -7.93
C GLU A 71 15.29 9.44 -8.11
N PRO A 72 14.98 8.73 -7.02
CA PRO A 72 14.18 7.50 -7.11
C PRO A 72 12.89 7.80 -7.91
N PRO A 73 12.49 6.91 -8.82
CA PRO A 73 11.32 7.16 -9.65
C PRO A 73 10.10 7.39 -8.78
N ALA A 74 9.33 8.42 -9.10
CA ALA A 74 8.10 8.77 -8.40
C ALA A 74 7.21 7.53 -8.23
N VAL A 75 6.78 7.22 -6.99
CA VAL A 75 5.99 6.00 -6.67
C VAL A 75 4.66 5.96 -7.40
N THR A 76 4.11 7.12 -7.75
CA THR A 76 2.86 7.24 -8.51
C THR A 76 3.00 6.89 -9.99
N LYS A 77 4.20 6.74 -10.53
CA LYS A 77 4.40 6.32 -11.93
C LYS A 77 3.92 4.89 -12.19
N ASN A 78 4.09 3.99 -11.23
CA ASN A 78 3.50 2.66 -11.28
C ASN A 78 2.17 2.65 -10.53
N LEU A 79 1.09 3.03 -11.21
CA LEU A 79 -0.26 3.13 -10.62
C LEU A 79 -0.72 1.82 -9.97
N ARG A 80 -0.33 0.67 -10.53
CA ARG A 80 -0.73 -0.63 -9.99
C ARG A 80 -0.06 -0.89 -8.64
N ALA A 81 1.26 -0.77 -8.58
CA ALA A 81 2.01 -0.91 -7.34
C ALA A 81 1.56 0.15 -6.31
N PHE A 82 1.31 1.38 -6.74
CA PHE A 82 0.86 2.45 -5.86
C PHE A 82 -0.50 2.17 -5.23
N ARG A 83 -1.48 1.61 -5.99
CA ARG A 83 -2.77 1.15 -5.43
C ARG A 83 -2.59 0.12 -4.33
N VAL A 84 -1.68 -0.84 -4.53
CA VAL A 84 -1.38 -1.85 -3.49
C VAL A 84 -0.78 -1.20 -2.25
N MET A 85 0.15 -0.26 -2.42
CA MET A 85 0.73 0.49 -1.30
C MET A 85 -0.32 1.27 -0.54
N VAL A 86 -1.26 1.94 -1.23
CA VAL A 86 -2.38 2.67 -0.61
C VAL A 86 -3.28 1.73 0.19
N ARG A 87 -3.67 0.58 -0.39
CA ARG A 87 -4.46 -0.43 0.33
C ARG A 87 -3.76 -0.93 1.59
N ASN A 88 -2.48 -1.25 1.49
CA ASN A 88 -1.70 -1.70 2.65
C ASN A 88 -1.58 -0.62 3.73
N ALA A 89 -1.42 0.64 3.34
CA ALA A 89 -1.36 1.75 4.28
C ALA A 89 -2.69 2.02 4.99
N LEU A 90 -3.83 1.85 4.28
CA LEU A 90 -5.17 1.89 4.89
C LEU A 90 -5.38 0.69 5.82
N PHE A 91 -5.09 -0.52 5.33
CA PHE A 91 -5.30 -1.75 6.10
C PHE A 91 -4.43 -1.80 7.37
N ARG A 92 -3.23 -1.22 7.34
CA ARG A 92 -2.42 -1.05 8.54
C ARG A 92 -3.13 -0.26 9.64
N ARG A 93 -3.95 0.72 9.26
CA ARG A 93 -4.78 1.47 10.21
C ARG A 93 -5.92 0.64 10.75
N VAL A 94 -6.54 -0.20 9.90
CA VAL A 94 -7.57 -1.17 10.34
C VAL A 94 -7.00 -2.14 11.36
N GLU A 95 -5.80 -2.71 11.12
CA GLU A 95 -5.15 -3.60 12.09
C GLU A 95 -4.88 -2.91 13.43
N LEU A 96 -4.37 -1.67 13.39
CA LEU A 96 -4.11 -0.91 14.60
C LEU A 96 -5.39 -0.50 15.34
N PHE A 97 -6.47 -0.24 14.59
CA PHE A 97 -7.78 0.07 15.15
C PHE A 97 -8.41 -1.16 15.82
N ALA A 98 -8.37 -2.32 15.16
CA ALA A 98 -8.82 -3.59 15.72
C ALA A 98 -8.06 -4.02 16.98
N ASP A 99 -6.76 -3.68 17.06
CA ASP A 99 -5.90 -3.91 18.22
C ASP A 99 -6.04 -2.81 19.31
N GLU A 100 -6.95 -1.85 19.16
CA GLU A 100 -7.17 -0.70 20.05
C GLU A 100 -5.88 0.10 20.33
N ARG A 101 -5.07 0.32 19.28
CA ARG A 101 -3.76 1.00 19.38
C ARG A 101 -3.84 2.47 19.00
N ASP A 102 -4.66 3.24 19.68
CA ASP A 102 -4.90 4.68 19.53
C ASP A 102 -3.61 5.51 19.40
N ARG A 103 -2.62 5.26 20.27
CA ARG A 103 -1.32 5.97 20.27
C ARG A 103 -0.50 5.67 19.01
N ALA A 104 -0.56 4.44 18.52
CA ALA A 104 0.16 4.08 17.30
C ALA A 104 -0.48 4.71 16.07
N LEU A 105 -1.81 4.78 16.03
CA LEU A 105 -2.57 5.50 15.01
C LEU A 105 -2.32 7.01 15.08
N GLY A 106 -2.37 7.61 16.26
CA GLY A 106 -2.03 9.02 16.45
C GLY A 106 -0.63 9.35 15.96
N ALA A 107 0.37 8.51 16.25
CA ALA A 107 1.73 8.71 15.76
C ALA A 107 1.86 8.68 14.23
N LEU A 108 0.94 8.00 13.52
CA LEU A 108 0.88 8.00 12.06
C LEU A 108 0.18 9.24 11.51
N ASP A 109 -0.85 9.76 12.21
CA ASP A 109 -1.82 10.66 11.60
C ASP A 109 -2.01 12.00 12.32
N GLU A 110 -1.30 12.26 13.44
CA GLU A 110 -1.38 13.53 14.17
C GLU A 110 -1.07 14.75 13.28
N TRP A 111 -0.20 14.59 12.30
CA TRP A 111 0.17 15.64 11.36
C TRP A 111 -1.04 16.16 10.54
N CYS A 112 -2.09 15.34 10.34
CA CYS A 112 -3.32 15.72 9.65
C CYS A 112 -4.50 15.94 10.61
N GLY A 113 -4.25 16.03 11.94
CA GLY A 113 -5.25 16.33 12.96
C GLY A 113 -5.97 15.10 13.51
N TRP A 114 -5.41 13.91 13.32
CA TRP A 114 -5.86 12.65 13.89
C TRP A 114 -4.84 12.17 14.93
N ASP A 115 -4.93 12.78 16.13
CA ASP A 115 -4.15 12.38 17.29
C ASP A 115 -4.72 11.11 17.98
N ALA A 116 -4.06 10.66 19.03
CA ALA A 116 -4.46 9.45 19.77
C ALA A 116 -5.86 9.59 20.38
N ASP A 117 -6.21 10.77 20.91
CA ASP A 117 -7.51 10.97 21.57
C ASP A 117 -8.65 10.87 20.54
N ARG A 118 -8.48 11.45 19.35
CA ARG A 118 -9.46 11.38 18.28
C ARG A 118 -9.63 9.97 17.71
N TRP A 119 -8.54 9.19 17.66
CA TRP A 119 -8.62 7.79 17.30
C TRP A 119 -9.34 6.97 18.37
N ALA A 120 -9.09 7.24 19.66
CA ALA A 120 -9.79 6.61 20.76
C ALA A 120 -11.30 6.89 20.73
N ASP A 121 -11.70 8.16 20.50
CA ASP A 121 -13.12 8.54 20.35
C ASP A 121 -13.79 7.73 19.20
N ALA A 122 -13.11 7.59 18.06
CA ALA A 122 -13.63 6.81 16.92
C ALA A 122 -13.71 5.29 17.20
N MET A 123 -12.80 4.75 18.05
CA MET A 123 -12.87 3.37 18.53
C MET A 123 -14.07 3.17 19.45
N ASP A 124 -14.28 4.08 20.39
CA ASP A 124 -15.43 4.05 21.29
C ASP A 124 -16.74 4.06 20.49
N ASP A 125 -16.86 4.93 19.50
CA ASP A 125 -18.03 4.99 18.60
C ASP A 125 -18.29 3.67 17.86
N TYR A 126 -17.23 3.01 17.39
CA TYR A 126 -17.34 1.72 16.71
C TYR A 126 -17.71 0.58 17.67
N PHE A 127 -16.98 0.45 18.77
CA PHE A 127 -17.16 -0.65 19.72
C PHE A 127 -18.41 -0.50 20.59
N ASP A 128 -19.09 0.64 20.56
CA ASP A 128 -20.46 0.80 21.10
C ASP A 128 -21.50 0.07 20.22
N VAL A 129 -21.18 -0.23 18.95
CA VAL A 129 -22.09 -0.87 17.97
C VAL A 129 -21.66 -2.29 17.67
N TYR A 130 -20.37 -2.54 17.47
CA TYR A 130 -19.80 -3.81 17.04
C TYR A 130 -18.78 -4.33 18.06
N ASP A 131 -18.78 -5.65 18.29
CA ASP A 131 -17.92 -6.29 19.28
C ASP A 131 -16.49 -6.57 18.76
N ASP A 132 -16.27 -6.59 17.42
CA ASP A 132 -14.99 -7.01 16.82
C ASP A 132 -14.80 -6.41 15.42
N ILE A 133 -13.56 -6.40 14.93
CA ILE A 133 -13.17 -6.10 13.53
C ILE A 133 -12.36 -7.27 13.01
N TYR A 134 -12.76 -7.85 11.87
CA TYR A 134 -11.98 -8.88 11.21
C TYR A 134 -10.78 -8.29 10.47
N THR A 135 -9.63 -8.95 10.59
CA THR A 135 -8.36 -8.54 9.96
C THR A 135 -7.72 -9.68 9.16
N ASP A 136 -8.50 -10.68 8.80
CA ASP A 136 -8.08 -11.83 8.02
C ASP A 136 -7.94 -11.52 6.51
N ALA A 137 -7.77 -12.57 5.69
CA ALA A 137 -7.61 -12.43 4.26
C ALA A 137 -8.87 -11.85 3.57
N ASP A 138 -10.07 -12.19 4.08
CA ASP A 138 -11.33 -11.69 3.50
C ASP A 138 -11.53 -10.21 3.82
N ALA A 139 -11.09 -9.76 5.00
CA ALA A 139 -11.08 -8.35 5.39
C ALA A 139 -10.11 -7.49 4.55
N ARG A 140 -9.09 -8.11 3.93
CA ARG A 140 -8.17 -7.45 2.98
C ARG A 140 -8.71 -7.39 1.55
N SER A 141 -9.91 -7.90 1.32
CA SER A 141 -10.50 -7.94 -0.02
C SER A 141 -10.57 -6.56 -0.66
N PRO A 142 -10.22 -6.41 -1.95
CA PRO A 142 -10.38 -5.16 -2.68
C PRO A 142 -11.81 -4.61 -2.68
N ARG A 143 -12.82 -5.45 -2.45
CA ARG A 143 -14.24 -5.03 -2.35
C ARG A 143 -14.51 -4.06 -1.19
N LEU A 144 -13.68 -4.11 -0.14
CA LEU A 144 -13.81 -3.23 1.03
C LEU A 144 -13.05 -1.91 0.88
N VAL A 145 -12.38 -1.71 -0.26
CA VAL A 145 -11.64 -0.48 -0.57
C VAL A 145 -12.23 0.17 -1.81
N SER A 146 -12.67 1.40 -1.69
CA SER A 146 -13.04 2.26 -2.82
C SER A 146 -11.95 3.29 -3.06
N MET A 147 -11.53 3.45 -4.32
CA MET A 147 -10.54 4.46 -4.73
C MET A 147 -11.11 5.29 -5.88
N ASP A 148 -11.30 6.57 -5.65
CA ASP A 148 -11.60 7.55 -6.69
C ASP A 148 -10.28 8.22 -7.12
N GLU A 149 -9.82 7.84 -8.31
CA GLU A 149 -8.56 8.28 -8.91
C GLU A 149 -8.77 9.41 -9.92
N ASP A 150 -9.97 10.02 -9.97
CA ASP A 150 -10.27 11.10 -10.92
C ASP A 150 -9.54 12.39 -10.54
N THR A 151 -8.30 12.51 -11.02
CA THR A 151 -7.48 13.72 -10.83
C THR A 151 -7.99 14.92 -11.62
N ALA A 152 -8.94 14.76 -12.51
CA ALA A 152 -9.59 15.90 -13.17
C ALA A 152 -10.64 16.54 -12.23
N ALA A 153 -11.34 15.71 -11.44
CA ALA A 153 -12.26 16.18 -10.41
C ALA A 153 -11.52 16.62 -9.13
N HIS A 154 -10.41 15.93 -8.80
CA HIS A 154 -9.63 16.14 -7.58
C HIS A 154 -8.13 16.27 -7.92
N PRO A 155 -7.64 17.46 -8.36
CA PRO A 155 -6.26 17.62 -8.79
C PRO A 155 -5.24 17.26 -7.71
N GLY A 156 -4.35 16.31 -8.04
CA GLY A 156 -3.23 15.92 -7.18
C GLY A 156 -3.59 15.01 -6.01
N VAL A 157 -4.86 14.58 -5.87
CA VAL A 157 -5.27 13.68 -4.79
C VAL A 157 -6.17 12.56 -5.30
N TRP A 158 -6.07 11.38 -4.66
CA TRP A 158 -7.07 10.33 -4.75
C TRP A 158 -7.95 10.36 -3.51
N LYS A 159 -9.24 10.11 -3.65
CA LYS A 159 -10.13 9.88 -2.51
C LYS A 159 -10.27 8.39 -2.30
N VAL A 160 -10.06 7.96 -1.06
CA VAL A 160 -10.08 6.55 -0.72
C VAL A 160 -10.97 6.31 0.49
N GLN A 161 -11.63 5.16 0.48
CA GLN A 161 -12.46 4.70 1.58
C GLN A 161 -12.16 3.23 1.84
N GLN A 162 -11.91 2.88 3.10
CA GLN A 162 -11.74 1.52 3.57
C GLN A 162 -12.88 1.19 4.53
N SER A 163 -13.76 0.27 4.16
CA SER A 163 -14.77 -0.26 5.09
C SER A 163 -14.13 -1.28 6.04
N PHE A 164 -14.63 -1.33 7.27
CA PHE A 164 -14.26 -2.37 8.22
C PHE A 164 -15.06 -3.65 7.93
N ALA A 165 -14.45 -4.79 8.20
CA ALA A 165 -15.13 -6.07 8.18
C ALA A 165 -15.67 -6.33 9.58
N ASP A 166 -16.95 -6.01 9.79
CA ASP A 166 -17.66 -6.19 11.04
C ASP A 166 -18.27 -7.60 11.12
N PRO A 167 -18.61 -8.10 12.34
CA PRO A 167 -19.19 -9.44 12.54
C PRO A 167 -20.56 -9.66 11.90
N GLU A 168 -21.27 -8.58 11.54
CA GLU A 168 -22.62 -8.60 10.98
C GLU A 168 -22.63 -8.45 9.45
N ASP A 169 -21.44 -8.30 8.82
CA ASP A 169 -21.28 -8.07 7.37
C ASP A 169 -22.02 -6.80 6.85
N ASN A 170 -22.18 -5.77 7.69
CA ASN A 170 -22.83 -4.51 7.32
C ASN A 170 -21.90 -3.62 6.48
N PHE A 171 -20.59 -3.60 6.77
CA PHE A 171 -19.54 -2.83 6.10
C PHE A 171 -19.82 -1.33 6.04
N ASP A 172 -20.58 -0.82 7.01
CA ASP A 172 -21.09 0.56 7.06
C ASP A 172 -20.19 1.52 7.86
N PHE A 173 -19.11 1.00 8.46
CA PHE A 173 -18.13 1.77 9.21
C PHE A 173 -16.74 1.67 8.57
N GLY A 174 -15.92 2.72 8.72
CA GLY A 174 -14.56 2.66 8.18
C GLY A 174 -13.85 4.01 8.12
N ILE A 175 -12.78 4.06 7.31
CA ILE A 175 -11.88 5.19 7.17
C ILE A 175 -12.10 5.85 5.81
N ARG A 176 -12.28 7.19 5.78
CA ARG A 176 -12.18 8.00 4.56
C ARG A 176 -10.92 8.84 4.61
N ALA A 177 -10.16 8.85 3.53
CA ALA A 177 -8.92 9.58 3.44
C ALA A 177 -8.70 10.16 2.03
N GLU A 178 -7.78 11.11 1.95
CA GLU A 178 -7.17 11.59 0.71
C GLU A 178 -5.72 11.09 0.64
N VAL A 179 -5.29 10.67 -0.55
CA VAL A 179 -3.89 10.34 -0.85
C VAL A 179 -3.30 11.51 -1.61
N ASP A 180 -2.33 12.20 -1.03
CA ASP A 180 -1.59 13.27 -1.71
C ASP A 180 -0.51 12.66 -2.62
N LEU A 181 -0.69 12.81 -3.94
CA LEU A 181 0.20 12.20 -4.94
C LEU A 181 1.59 12.83 -4.93
N ALA A 182 1.66 14.16 -4.83
CA ALA A 182 2.93 14.87 -4.84
C ALA A 182 3.74 14.59 -3.58
N ALA A 183 3.09 14.65 -2.41
CA ALA A 183 3.73 14.30 -1.15
C ALA A 183 4.14 12.81 -1.10
N SER A 184 3.36 11.93 -1.74
CA SER A 184 3.71 10.51 -1.84
C SER A 184 4.95 10.26 -2.69
N ASP A 185 5.10 11.00 -3.80
CA ASP A 185 6.29 10.93 -4.65
C ASP A 185 7.54 11.43 -3.91
N GLU A 186 7.42 12.51 -3.14
CA GLU A 186 8.52 13.04 -2.33
C GLU A 186 8.90 12.09 -1.18
N ALA A 187 7.90 11.47 -0.54
CA ALA A 187 8.11 10.58 0.61
C ALA A 187 8.57 9.18 0.20
N GLY A 188 8.26 8.72 -1.03
CA GLY A 188 8.50 7.36 -1.48
C GLY A 188 7.47 6.33 -0.95
N TYR A 189 6.37 6.80 -0.34
CA TYR A 189 5.27 5.98 0.18
C TYR A 189 3.95 6.77 0.18
N PRO A 190 2.77 6.10 0.23
CA PRO A 190 1.49 6.81 0.23
C PRO A 190 1.32 7.73 1.44
N VAL A 191 1.15 9.02 1.20
CA VAL A 191 0.80 10.02 2.21
C VAL A 191 -0.71 10.13 2.30
N LEU A 192 -1.28 9.58 3.38
CA LEU A 192 -2.71 9.48 3.63
C LEU A 192 -3.16 10.57 4.60
N LYS A 193 -4.02 11.47 4.18
CA LYS A 193 -4.69 12.44 5.03
C LYS A 193 -6.05 11.90 5.45
N ILE A 194 -6.20 11.50 6.69
CA ILE A 194 -7.46 11.00 7.23
C ILE A 194 -8.48 12.14 7.31
N LEU A 195 -9.64 11.95 6.73
CA LEU A 195 -10.75 12.91 6.72
C LEU A 195 -11.78 12.59 7.81
N SER A 196 -12.22 11.34 7.84
CA SER A 196 -13.16 10.85 8.84
C SER A 196 -12.98 9.36 9.08
N VAL A 197 -13.29 8.94 10.29
CA VAL A 197 -13.52 7.54 10.69
C VAL A 197 -14.91 7.51 11.30
N GLY A 198 -15.75 6.56 10.89
CA GLY A 198 -17.13 6.49 11.37
C GLY A 198 -18.03 5.76 10.38
N GLU A 199 -19.34 5.83 10.66
CA GLU A 199 -20.41 5.30 9.81
C GLU A 199 -20.50 6.09 8.48
N PHE A 200 -20.95 5.41 7.39
CA PHE A 200 -21.02 5.96 6.03
C PHE A 200 -22.43 6.29 5.59
#